data_c1d7d33e8d73bebae4963815860f8f13
#
_entry.id   c1d7d33e8d73bebae4963815860f8f13
#
_cell.length_a   1.000
_cell.length_b   1.000
_cell.length_c   1.000
_cell.angle_alpha   90.00
_cell.angle_beta   90.00
_cell.angle_gamma   90.00
#
_symmetry.space_group_name_H-M   'P 1'
#
loop_
_entity.id
_entity.type
_entity.pdbx_description
1 polymer ?
#
loop_
_entity_poly.entity_id
_entity_poly.type
_entity_poly.pdbx_seq_one_letter_code
_entity_poly.pdbx_strand_id
1 'polypeptide(L)'
;MKSYGFAATDAREPLVPFTFERRAPRPNDVVMEILYSGVCHSDLHMARNDWHWTVYPLVPGHEIVGRVIEIGSDVTRYKVGDHVAVGCMVDSCLECDQCGRGEEQLCRNGNTGTYNAPDRITGDITRGGYSKHLVVREEFACRIPDGLDLSRAAPLLCAGITTYSPLRTWNVGPGSRVGVIGLGGLGHMAVKLAAAMGAEVTVLSRSSGKAEDALALGADKLLISTDAEAMKAAQSSFDLIVDTVPVKHDLDPYLPLLDVDGTLVIVGQVGPMSAFNSVPMLLGRRRVAGSPIGGIRQTQELLDFCARKNVLPDVEMIRMDQINEAFDRMERSDVRYRFVIDMASLQASQ
;
A
#
# COMPACT_ATOMS: atom_id res chain seq x y z
N MET A 1 -11.50 -4.04 25.05
CA MET A 1 -12.52 -3.03 24.63
C MET A 1 -13.38 -3.64 23.54
N LYS A 2 -14.71 -3.60 23.68
CA LYS A 2 -15.63 -4.08 22.64
C LYS A 2 -15.56 -3.21 21.39
N SER A 3 -15.43 -3.81 20.24
CA SER A 3 -15.42 -3.15 18.92
C SER A 3 -16.31 -3.91 17.96
N TYR A 4 -16.70 -3.25 16.89
CA TYR A 4 -17.53 -3.84 15.84
C TYR A 4 -17.02 -3.38 14.46
N GLY A 5 -17.33 -4.16 13.44
CA GLY A 5 -16.86 -3.92 12.08
C GLY A 5 -17.45 -4.92 11.10
N PHE A 6 -16.73 -5.20 10.03
CA PHE A 6 -17.08 -6.22 9.05
C PHE A 6 -15.96 -7.26 8.98
N ALA A 7 -16.34 -8.53 8.89
CA ALA A 7 -15.42 -9.66 8.82
C ALA A 7 -15.80 -10.65 7.73
N ALA A 8 -14.79 -11.27 7.14
CA ALA A 8 -14.94 -12.53 6.42
C ALA A 8 -14.97 -13.67 7.44
N THR A 9 -15.97 -14.50 7.39
CA THR A 9 -16.11 -15.68 8.25
C THR A 9 -15.68 -16.97 7.55
N ASP A 10 -15.62 -16.95 6.23
CA ASP A 10 -15.15 -18.00 5.33
C ASP A 10 -14.65 -17.38 4.01
N ALA A 11 -13.86 -18.14 3.25
CA ALA A 11 -13.28 -17.71 1.97
C ALA A 11 -14.30 -17.41 0.86
N ARG A 12 -15.50 -17.95 0.97
CA ARG A 12 -16.56 -17.90 -0.08
C ARG A 12 -17.69 -16.95 0.26
N GLU A 13 -17.72 -16.48 1.49
CA GLU A 13 -18.81 -15.64 1.99
C GLU A 13 -18.45 -14.16 1.91
N PRO A 14 -19.43 -13.28 1.67
CA PRO A 14 -19.20 -11.83 1.74
C PRO A 14 -18.82 -11.41 3.16
N LEU A 15 -18.19 -10.24 3.27
CA LEU A 15 -17.96 -9.63 4.57
C LEU A 15 -19.31 -9.29 5.23
N VAL A 16 -19.44 -9.64 6.51
CA VAL A 16 -20.66 -9.43 7.29
C VAL A 16 -20.38 -8.62 8.56
N PRO A 17 -21.38 -7.94 9.13
CA PRO A 17 -21.23 -7.27 10.43
C PRO A 17 -20.71 -8.23 11.49
N PHE A 18 -19.70 -7.80 12.25
CA PHE A 18 -19.01 -8.63 13.22
C PHE A 18 -18.63 -7.82 14.47
N THR A 19 -18.87 -8.39 15.65
CA THR A 19 -18.49 -7.81 16.93
C THR A 19 -17.40 -8.64 17.57
N PHE A 20 -16.40 -7.97 18.14
CA PHE A 20 -15.24 -8.63 18.75
C PHE A 20 -14.63 -7.79 19.87
N GLU A 21 -13.72 -8.39 20.62
CA GLU A 21 -12.93 -7.68 21.62
C GLU A 21 -11.58 -7.28 21.05
N ARG A 22 -11.22 -5.99 21.19
CA ARG A 22 -9.85 -5.51 21.06
C ARG A 22 -9.12 -5.78 22.38
N ARG A 23 -7.83 -6.10 22.30
CA ARG A 23 -6.99 -6.19 23.50
C ARG A 23 -7.04 -4.88 24.31
N ALA A 24 -6.77 -4.99 25.59
CA ALA A 24 -6.59 -3.80 26.42
C ALA A 24 -5.35 -3.00 25.97
N PRO A 25 -5.41 -1.66 26.03
CA PRO A 25 -4.24 -0.84 25.72
C PRO A 25 -3.12 -1.10 26.76
N ARG A 26 -1.90 -1.14 26.26
CA ARG A 26 -0.67 -1.23 27.05
C ARG A 26 -0.13 0.17 27.34
N PRO A 27 0.85 0.35 28.24
CA PRO A 27 1.37 1.67 28.56
C PRO A 27 1.87 2.51 27.38
N ASN A 28 2.38 1.88 26.33
CA ASN A 28 2.89 2.54 25.11
C ASN A 28 1.89 2.52 23.94
N ASP A 29 0.63 2.19 24.18
CA ASP A 29 -0.38 2.12 23.11
C ASP A 29 -1.16 3.42 22.96
N VAL A 30 -1.59 3.64 21.73
CA VAL A 30 -2.62 4.61 21.33
C VAL A 30 -3.89 3.85 20.99
N VAL A 31 -5.02 4.32 21.49
CA VAL A 31 -6.35 3.87 21.04
C VAL A 31 -6.91 4.92 20.11
N MET A 32 -7.29 4.50 18.90
CA MET A 32 -7.87 5.43 17.94
C MET A 32 -9.27 5.01 17.50
N GLU A 33 -10.14 5.98 17.32
CA GLU A 33 -11.37 5.85 16.55
C GLU A 33 -11.03 5.97 15.08
N ILE A 34 -11.43 4.99 14.28
CA ILE A 34 -11.16 4.97 12.84
C ILE A 34 -12.17 5.86 12.12
N LEU A 35 -11.66 6.83 11.35
CA LEU A 35 -12.45 7.76 10.56
C LEU A 35 -12.56 7.32 9.11
N TYR A 36 -11.45 6.84 8.54
CA TYR A 36 -11.38 6.37 7.15
C TYR A 36 -10.53 5.11 7.06
N SER A 37 -10.94 4.19 6.19
CA SER A 37 -10.15 3.01 5.86
C SER A 37 -10.11 2.82 4.34
N GLY A 38 -8.91 2.78 3.77
CA GLY A 38 -8.74 2.47 2.36
C GLY A 38 -9.03 1.01 2.07
N VAL A 39 -9.33 0.71 0.81
CA VAL A 39 -9.61 -0.65 0.32
C VAL A 39 -8.51 -1.09 -0.65
N CYS A 40 -7.88 -2.21 -0.36
CA CYS A 40 -6.77 -2.76 -1.12
C CYS A 40 -7.12 -4.14 -1.69
N HIS A 41 -6.49 -4.52 -2.81
CA HIS A 41 -6.57 -5.88 -3.33
C HIS A 41 -6.08 -6.93 -2.31
N SER A 42 -5.13 -6.56 -1.45
CA SER A 42 -4.69 -7.45 -0.37
C SER A 42 -5.81 -7.80 0.62
N ASP A 43 -6.74 -6.87 0.88
CA ASP A 43 -7.90 -7.14 1.74
C ASP A 43 -8.83 -8.18 1.09
N LEU A 44 -9.06 -8.06 -0.22
CA LEU A 44 -9.84 -8.99 -1.01
C LEU A 44 -9.18 -10.38 -1.06
N HIS A 45 -7.89 -10.45 -1.43
CA HIS A 45 -7.15 -11.71 -1.50
C HIS A 45 -7.09 -12.43 -0.15
N MET A 46 -6.90 -11.68 0.94
CA MET A 46 -6.93 -12.25 2.28
C MET A 46 -8.33 -12.71 2.67
N ALA A 47 -9.38 -11.93 2.40
CA ALA A 47 -10.75 -12.34 2.69
C ALA A 47 -11.12 -13.64 1.97
N ARG A 48 -10.62 -13.85 0.74
CA ARG A 48 -10.87 -15.06 -0.07
C ARG A 48 -9.85 -16.18 0.14
N ASN A 49 -8.84 -15.95 0.99
CA ASN A 49 -7.77 -16.92 1.24
C ASN A 49 -6.98 -17.33 -0.02
N ASP A 50 -6.82 -16.44 -0.97
CA ASP A 50 -6.10 -16.71 -2.22
C ASP A 50 -4.62 -17.05 -1.98
N TRP A 51 -4.04 -16.60 -0.87
CA TRP A 51 -2.67 -16.90 -0.44
C TRP A 51 -2.55 -18.11 0.51
N HIS A 52 -3.67 -18.75 0.89
CA HIS A 52 -3.74 -19.97 1.70
C HIS A 52 -3.22 -19.85 3.15
N TRP A 53 -3.29 -18.66 3.74
CA TRP A 53 -2.85 -18.41 5.12
C TRP A 53 -3.84 -17.61 5.98
N THR A 54 -5.06 -17.41 5.50
CA THR A 54 -6.05 -16.63 6.23
C THR A 54 -6.59 -17.37 7.45
N VAL A 55 -6.65 -16.67 8.57
CA VAL A 55 -7.28 -17.12 9.81
C VAL A 55 -8.64 -16.41 9.97
N TYR A 56 -9.71 -17.20 9.97
CA TYR A 56 -11.07 -16.68 10.13
C TYR A 56 -11.53 -16.73 11.60
N PRO A 57 -12.41 -15.80 12.06
CA PRO A 57 -12.94 -14.65 11.32
C PRO A 57 -11.88 -13.57 11.10
N LEU A 58 -11.80 -13.04 9.88
CA LEU A 58 -10.86 -12.02 9.44
C LEU A 58 -11.53 -10.65 9.37
N VAL A 59 -11.07 -9.66 10.11
CA VAL A 59 -11.42 -8.25 9.91
C VAL A 59 -10.30 -7.58 9.11
N PRO A 60 -10.50 -7.26 7.81
CA PRO A 60 -9.48 -6.66 6.97
C PRO A 60 -9.25 -5.16 7.28
N GLY A 61 -8.44 -4.50 6.42
CA GLY A 61 -8.16 -3.07 6.44
C GLY A 61 -6.80 -2.74 7.07
N HIS A 62 -5.91 -2.18 6.23
CA HIS A 62 -4.54 -1.81 6.61
C HIS A 62 -4.12 -0.44 6.06
N GLU A 63 -5.11 0.37 5.72
CA GLU A 63 -4.96 1.75 5.26
C GLU A 63 -5.83 2.64 6.15
N ILE A 64 -5.38 2.92 7.36
CA ILE A 64 -6.23 3.42 8.44
C ILE A 64 -5.88 4.86 8.79
N VAL A 65 -6.88 5.73 8.82
CA VAL A 65 -6.78 7.09 9.36
C VAL A 65 -7.82 7.26 10.45
N GLY A 66 -7.41 7.80 11.58
CA GLY A 66 -8.32 7.99 12.71
C GLY A 66 -7.87 9.07 13.66
N ARG A 67 -8.64 9.20 14.73
CA ARG A 67 -8.43 10.17 15.80
C ARG A 67 -8.11 9.44 17.10
N VAL A 68 -7.07 9.86 17.79
CA VAL A 68 -6.70 9.34 19.12
C VAL A 68 -7.79 9.66 20.12
N ILE A 69 -8.30 8.65 20.82
CA ILE A 69 -9.34 8.78 21.86
C ILE A 69 -8.84 8.40 23.24
N GLU A 70 -7.75 7.62 23.33
CA GLU A 70 -7.11 7.23 24.59
C GLU A 70 -5.62 6.98 24.34
N ILE A 71 -4.79 7.23 25.36
CA ILE A 71 -3.33 6.93 25.30
C ILE A 71 -2.90 6.20 26.58
N GLY A 72 -1.93 5.29 26.43
CA GLY A 72 -1.28 4.66 27.57
C GLY A 72 -0.36 5.61 28.34
N SER A 73 0.03 5.19 29.55
CA SER A 73 0.81 6.04 30.50
C SER A 73 2.18 6.47 29.96
N ASP A 74 2.77 5.68 29.06
CA ASP A 74 4.14 5.87 28.56
C ASP A 74 4.14 6.51 27.16
N VAL A 75 2.97 6.78 26.58
CA VAL A 75 2.84 7.46 25.29
C VAL A 75 3.33 8.90 25.39
N THR A 76 4.26 9.26 24.52
CA THR A 76 4.90 10.59 24.49
C THR A 76 4.72 11.33 23.18
N ARG A 77 4.39 10.62 22.10
CA ARG A 77 4.33 11.16 20.72
C ARG A 77 2.97 11.75 20.36
N TYR A 78 1.94 11.35 21.08
CA TYR A 78 0.54 11.67 20.74
C TYR A 78 -0.26 12.09 21.97
N LYS A 79 -1.34 12.83 21.73
CA LYS A 79 -2.35 13.19 22.72
C LYS A 79 -3.75 12.90 22.18
N VAL A 80 -4.72 12.82 23.06
CA VAL A 80 -6.14 12.67 22.69
C VAL A 80 -6.56 13.84 21.78
N GLY A 81 -7.22 13.50 20.68
CA GLY A 81 -7.65 14.43 19.64
C GLY A 81 -6.72 14.50 18.41
N ASP A 82 -5.48 14.02 18.50
CA ASP A 82 -4.56 13.99 17.35
C ASP A 82 -5.08 13.07 16.25
N HIS A 83 -4.84 13.45 14.99
CA HIS A 83 -5.09 12.57 13.85
C HIS A 83 -3.86 11.75 13.55
N VAL A 84 -4.06 10.44 13.44
CA VAL A 84 -2.99 9.46 13.22
C VAL A 84 -3.38 8.49 12.11
N ALA A 85 -2.35 7.91 11.50
CA ALA A 85 -2.49 6.92 10.46
C ALA A 85 -1.75 5.63 10.84
N VAL A 86 -2.31 4.48 10.47
CA VAL A 86 -1.70 3.15 10.66
C VAL A 86 -1.77 2.39 9.34
N GLY A 87 -0.61 1.91 8.90
CA GLY A 87 -0.47 1.17 7.64
C GLY A 87 -0.54 -0.34 7.81
N CYS A 88 0.32 -1.03 7.06
CA CYS A 88 0.29 -2.49 6.91
C CYS A 88 0.80 -3.27 8.12
N MET A 89 1.41 -2.64 9.12
CA MET A 89 1.97 -3.28 10.30
C MET A 89 1.72 -2.48 11.57
N VAL A 90 1.59 -3.20 12.69
CA VAL A 90 1.28 -2.66 14.02
C VAL A 90 2.34 -2.98 15.07
N ASP A 91 3.31 -3.85 14.76
CA ASP A 91 4.42 -4.17 15.66
C ASP A 91 5.61 -4.79 14.92
N SER A 92 6.80 -4.73 15.53
CA SER A 92 8.02 -5.44 15.17
C SER A 92 8.88 -5.66 16.41
N CYS A 93 10.08 -6.25 16.30
CA CYS A 93 10.92 -6.41 17.48
C CYS A 93 11.54 -5.10 17.99
N LEU A 94 11.67 -4.07 17.16
CA LEU A 94 12.32 -2.77 17.41
C LEU A 94 13.80 -2.82 17.86
N GLU A 95 14.42 -4.01 17.92
CA GLU A 95 15.77 -4.23 18.46
C GLU A 95 16.79 -4.63 17.38
N CYS A 96 16.33 -5.27 16.27
CA CYS A 96 17.24 -5.75 15.24
C CYS A 96 17.79 -4.60 14.38
N ASP A 97 18.85 -4.89 13.60
CA ASP A 97 19.51 -3.94 12.71
C ASP A 97 18.55 -3.30 11.69
N GLN A 98 17.55 -4.05 11.20
CA GLN A 98 16.57 -3.52 10.26
C GLN A 98 15.62 -2.53 10.94
N CYS A 99 15.09 -2.87 12.11
CA CYS A 99 14.27 -1.96 12.91
C CYS A 99 15.04 -0.69 13.29
N GLY A 100 16.32 -0.83 13.70
CA GLY A 100 17.18 0.31 14.01
C GLY A 100 17.43 1.27 12.83
N ARG A 101 17.26 0.79 11.59
CA ARG A 101 17.31 1.62 10.36
C ARG A 101 15.97 2.23 9.99
N GLY A 102 14.88 1.87 10.69
CA GLY A 102 13.52 2.25 10.34
C GLY A 102 12.96 1.43 9.16
N GLU A 103 13.41 0.20 9.04
CA GLU A 103 13.00 -0.80 8.03
C GLU A 103 12.24 -1.94 8.71
N GLU A 104 11.23 -1.61 9.52
CA GLU A 104 10.46 -2.56 10.34
C GLU A 104 9.76 -3.63 9.50
N GLN A 105 9.43 -3.32 8.23
CA GLN A 105 8.89 -4.28 7.27
C GLN A 105 9.86 -5.43 6.96
N LEU A 106 11.15 -5.23 7.19
CA LEU A 106 12.23 -6.20 7.04
C LEU A 106 12.75 -6.72 8.39
N CYS A 107 11.96 -6.60 9.45
CA CYS A 107 12.34 -7.05 10.79
C CYS A 107 12.83 -8.50 10.78
N ARG A 108 14.02 -8.77 11.34
CA ARG A 108 14.61 -10.11 11.34
C ARG A 108 13.81 -11.13 12.14
N ASN A 109 13.03 -10.64 13.12
CA ASN A 109 12.15 -11.46 13.96
C ASN A 109 10.68 -11.42 13.46
N GLY A 110 10.46 -11.01 12.21
CA GLY A 110 9.16 -10.76 11.63
C GLY A 110 8.51 -9.47 12.13
N ASN A 111 7.66 -8.87 11.33
CA ASN A 111 6.74 -7.81 11.75
C ASN A 111 5.35 -8.41 12.04
N THR A 112 4.51 -7.66 12.73
CA THR A 112 3.11 -8.02 12.95
C THR A 112 2.23 -7.20 12.02
N GLY A 113 1.52 -7.87 11.12
CA GLY A 113 0.55 -7.24 10.22
C GLY A 113 -0.61 -6.61 10.99
N THR A 114 -1.20 -5.59 10.40
CA THR A 114 -2.35 -4.87 10.98
C THR A 114 -3.57 -5.77 11.15
N TYR A 115 -3.68 -6.81 10.34
CA TYR A 115 -4.63 -7.89 10.50
C TYR A 115 -4.00 -9.24 10.13
N ASN A 116 -4.67 -10.34 10.50
CA ASN A 116 -4.30 -11.73 10.20
C ASN A 116 -2.89 -12.13 10.66
N ALA A 117 -2.36 -11.49 11.67
CA ALA A 117 -1.06 -11.82 12.25
C ALA A 117 -1.15 -12.03 13.77
N PRO A 118 -0.34 -12.90 14.37
CA PRO A 118 -0.31 -13.05 15.82
C PRO A 118 0.28 -11.78 16.48
N ASP A 119 -0.42 -11.25 17.48
CA ASP A 119 0.14 -10.23 18.38
C ASP A 119 1.39 -10.80 19.07
N ARG A 120 2.48 -10.04 19.10
CA ARG A 120 3.78 -10.52 19.59
C ARG A 120 3.79 -10.89 21.08
N ILE A 121 2.83 -10.42 21.85
CA ILE A 121 2.77 -10.63 23.32
C ILE A 121 1.68 -11.62 23.67
N THR A 122 0.45 -11.47 23.13
CA THR A 122 -0.68 -12.33 23.50
C THR A 122 -0.85 -13.52 22.55
N GLY A 123 -0.34 -13.45 21.34
CA GLY A 123 -0.58 -14.45 20.28
C GLY A 123 -1.97 -14.36 19.63
N ASP A 124 -2.82 -13.44 20.08
CA ASP A 124 -4.13 -13.21 19.47
C ASP A 124 -4.00 -12.69 18.04
N ILE A 125 -4.90 -13.12 17.17
CA ILE A 125 -4.87 -12.67 15.78
C ILE A 125 -5.31 -11.20 15.70
N THR A 126 -4.46 -10.37 15.07
CA THR A 126 -4.74 -8.95 14.82
C THR A 126 -5.93 -8.77 13.89
N ARG A 127 -6.66 -7.67 14.08
CA ARG A 127 -7.86 -7.30 13.31
C ARG A 127 -7.73 -5.89 12.78
N GLY A 128 -8.09 -5.70 11.52
CA GLY A 128 -7.82 -4.49 10.76
C GLY A 128 -8.81 -3.35 10.94
N GLY A 129 -8.74 -2.43 9.98
CA GLY A 129 -9.41 -1.14 9.98
C GLY A 129 -10.86 -1.16 9.52
N TYR A 130 -11.41 -2.26 9.03
CA TYR A 130 -12.84 -2.35 8.76
C TYR A 130 -13.64 -2.50 10.04
N SER A 131 -13.28 -1.69 11.03
CA SER A 131 -13.85 -1.69 12.38
C SER A 131 -13.79 -0.31 13.02
N LYS A 132 -14.53 -0.12 14.12
CA LYS A 132 -14.68 1.19 14.76
C LYS A 132 -13.40 1.71 15.40
N HIS A 133 -12.61 0.83 16.02
CA HIS A 133 -11.43 1.23 16.80
C HIS A 133 -10.20 0.40 16.45
N LEU A 134 -9.02 0.95 16.71
CA LEU A 134 -7.74 0.23 16.68
C LEU A 134 -6.95 0.55 17.95
N VAL A 135 -6.20 -0.45 18.44
CA VAL A 135 -5.21 -0.30 19.51
C VAL A 135 -3.85 -0.65 18.91
N VAL A 136 -2.92 0.27 18.98
CA VAL A 136 -1.60 0.14 18.33
C VAL A 136 -0.52 0.82 19.18
N ARG A 137 0.70 0.29 19.15
CA ARG A 137 1.86 0.96 19.75
C ARG A 137 2.12 2.31 19.10
N GLU A 138 2.52 3.30 19.89
CA GLU A 138 2.79 4.65 19.37
C GLU A 138 3.85 4.68 18.26
N GLU A 139 4.80 3.73 18.26
CA GLU A 139 5.85 3.66 17.24
C GLU A 139 5.32 3.29 15.85
N PHE A 140 4.16 2.63 15.77
CA PHE A 140 3.51 2.20 14.53
C PHE A 140 2.35 3.10 14.10
N ALA A 141 2.09 4.16 14.81
CA ALA A 141 1.24 5.25 14.38
C ALA A 141 2.06 6.33 13.68
N CYS A 142 1.57 6.87 12.59
CA CYS A 142 2.15 8.01 11.90
C CYS A 142 1.28 9.26 12.14
N ARG A 143 1.91 10.41 12.33
CA ARG A 143 1.19 11.68 12.44
C ARG A 143 0.64 12.10 11.06
N ILE A 144 -0.60 12.52 11.01
CA ILE A 144 -1.14 13.17 9.81
C ILE A 144 -0.67 14.64 9.80
N PRO A 145 0.04 15.08 8.74
CA PRO A 145 0.43 16.48 8.60
C PRO A 145 -0.78 17.41 8.50
N ASP A 146 -0.65 18.63 9.02
CA ASP A 146 -1.69 19.64 8.93
C ASP A 146 -2.04 19.94 7.47
N GLY A 147 -3.33 20.04 7.17
CA GLY A 147 -3.84 20.31 5.82
C GLY A 147 -3.90 19.10 4.88
N LEU A 148 -3.39 17.94 5.27
CA LEU A 148 -3.57 16.71 4.48
C LEU A 148 -5.01 16.21 4.61
N ASP A 149 -5.69 15.97 3.50
CA ASP A 149 -7.04 15.42 3.48
C ASP A 149 -7.06 14.01 4.09
N LEU A 150 -7.79 13.84 5.20
CA LEU A 150 -7.81 12.60 5.97
C LEU A 150 -8.35 11.41 5.16
N SER A 151 -9.37 11.63 4.34
CA SER A 151 -9.96 10.57 3.51
C SER A 151 -8.99 10.10 2.43
N ARG A 152 -8.25 11.05 1.85
CA ARG A 152 -7.26 10.75 0.80
C ARG A 152 -5.92 10.30 1.36
N ALA A 153 -5.66 10.48 2.65
CA ALA A 153 -4.45 9.99 3.30
C ALA A 153 -4.45 8.46 3.50
N ALA A 154 -5.61 7.83 3.64
CA ALA A 154 -5.71 6.39 3.91
C ALA A 154 -4.97 5.52 2.88
N PRO A 155 -5.14 5.65 1.55
CA PRO A 155 -4.41 4.82 0.61
C PRO A 155 -2.89 5.08 0.55
N LEU A 156 -2.40 6.20 1.11
CA LEU A 156 -0.95 6.44 1.21
C LEU A 156 -0.26 5.40 2.09
N LEU A 157 -0.99 4.80 3.04
CA LEU A 157 -0.47 3.85 4.04
C LEU A 157 -0.15 2.46 3.45
N CYS A 158 -0.62 2.18 2.22
CA CYS A 158 -0.28 0.97 1.47
C CYS A 158 0.15 1.31 0.05
N ALA A 159 -0.75 1.76 -0.83
CA ALA A 159 -0.41 2.07 -2.21
C ALA A 159 0.66 3.17 -2.32
N GLY A 160 0.57 4.18 -1.47
CA GLY A 160 1.56 5.25 -1.40
C GLY A 160 2.92 4.74 -0.98
N ILE A 161 3.04 4.13 0.20
CA ILE A 161 4.33 3.66 0.72
C ILE A 161 4.97 2.57 -0.14
N THR A 162 4.16 1.64 -0.68
CA THR A 162 4.65 0.56 -1.54
C THR A 162 5.31 1.09 -2.82
N THR A 163 4.85 2.22 -3.34
CA THR A 163 5.42 2.85 -4.54
C THR A 163 6.47 3.93 -4.20
N TYR A 164 6.35 4.60 -3.06
CA TYR A 164 7.33 5.57 -2.58
C TYR A 164 8.66 4.92 -2.17
N SER A 165 8.60 3.82 -1.45
CA SER A 165 9.77 3.12 -0.93
C SER A 165 10.79 2.76 -2.02
N PRO A 166 10.42 2.11 -3.14
CA PRO A 166 11.38 1.85 -4.22
C PRO A 166 11.89 3.14 -4.88
N LEU A 167 11.04 4.15 -5.09
CA LEU A 167 11.52 5.43 -5.65
C LEU A 167 12.61 6.06 -4.77
N ARG A 168 12.49 5.97 -3.45
CA ARG A 168 13.51 6.42 -2.50
C ARG A 168 14.75 5.53 -2.48
N THR A 169 14.56 4.20 -2.48
CA THR A 169 15.66 3.22 -2.42
C THR A 169 16.57 3.33 -3.65
N TRP A 170 16.02 3.58 -4.82
CA TRP A 170 16.77 3.76 -6.06
C TRP A 170 17.04 5.24 -6.39
N ASN A 171 16.91 6.14 -5.41
CA ASN A 171 17.30 7.55 -5.49
C ASN A 171 16.65 8.31 -6.67
N VAL A 172 15.35 8.07 -6.93
CA VAL A 172 14.60 8.77 -7.97
C VAL A 172 14.53 10.27 -7.66
N GLY A 173 14.81 11.08 -8.67
CA GLY A 173 14.80 12.54 -8.60
C GLY A 173 14.92 13.17 -9.99
N PRO A 174 15.24 14.46 -10.07
CA PRO A 174 15.44 15.16 -11.34
C PRO A 174 16.47 14.47 -12.22
N GLY A 175 16.08 14.20 -13.48
CA GLY A 175 16.90 13.50 -14.46
C GLY A 175 16.75 11.96 -14.43
N SER A 176 16.05 11.39 -13.46
CA SER A 176 15.72 9.95 -13.47
C SER A 176 14.64 9.63 -14.51
N ARG A 177 14.78 8.52 -15.21
CA ARG A 177 13.82 8.01 -16.19
C ARG A 177 13.11 6.80 -15.60
N VAL A 178 11.84 6.96 -15.26
CA VAL A 178 11.05 5.97 -14.54
C VAL A 178 9.96 5.39 -15.43
N GLY A 179 9.97 4.06 -15.58
CA GLY A 179 8.88 3.30 -16.17
C GLY A 179 7.91 2.81 -15.10
N VAL A 180 6.61 2.87 -15.35
CA VAL A 180 5.58 2.29 -14.47
C VAL A 180 4.76 1.28 -15.27
N ILE A 181 4.86 -0.01 -14.92
CA ILE A 181 4.06 -1.06 -15.55
C ILE A 181 2.72 -1.15 -14.83
N GLY A 182 1.64 -0.89 -15.59
CA GLY A 182 0.28 -0.90 -15.07
C GLY A 182 -0.17 0.46 -14.51
N LEU A 183 -1.46 0.75 -14.66
CA LEU A 183 -2.09 1.98 -14.18
C LEU A 183 -3.38 1.60 -13.43
N GLY A 184 -3.19 1.12 -12.21
CA GLY A 184 -4.23 0.77 -11.23
C GLY A 184 -3.98 1.48 -9.91
N GLY A 185 -4.46 0.88 -8.80
CA GLY A 185 -4.33 1.45 -7.46
C GLY A 185 -2.91 1.75 -6.99
N LEU A 186 -1.91 0.93 -7.36
CA LEU A 186 -0.48 1.20 -7.13
C LEU A 186 0.09 2.12 -8.21
N GLY A 187 -0.16 1.80 -9.48
CA GLY A 187 0.45 2.50 -10.61
C GLY A 187 0.15 4.00 -10.64
N HIS A 188 -1.09 4.43 -10.32
CA HIS A 188 -1.41 5.85 -10.27
C HIS A 188 -0.59 6.60 -9.21
N MET A 189 -0.32 5.97 -8.05
CA MET A 189 0.54 6.56 -7.02
C MET A 189 2.00 6.57 -7.44
N ALA A 190 2.50 5.50 -8.10
CA ALA A 190 3.86 5.45 -8.63
C ALA A 190 4.11 6.62 -9.61
N VAL A 191 3.17 6.87 -10.52
CA VAL A 191 3.24 7.99 -11.48
C VAL A 191 3.26 9.33 -10.76
N LYS A 192 2.28 9.59 -9.88
CA LYS A 192 2.18 10.86 -9.14
C LYS A 192 3.42 11.14 -8.29
N LEU A 193 3.92 10.14 -7.60
CA LEU A 193 5.07 10.28 -6.72
C LEU A 193 6.37 10.49 -7.51
N ALA A 194 6.62 9.71 -8.56
CA ALA A 194 7.82 9.86 -9.39
C ALA A 194 7.84 11.22 -10.10
N ALA A 195 6.72 11.66 -10.65
CA ALA A 195 6.57 13.00 -11.24
C ALA A 195 6.83 14.12 -10.22
N ALA A 196 6.26 14.00 -9.01
CA ALA A 196 6.47 14.98 -7.93
C ALA A 196 7.93 15.01 -7.41
N MET A 197 8.68 13.92 -7.57
CA MET A 197 10.13 13.85 -7.31
C MET A 197 10.96 14.46 -8.43
N GLY A 198 10.36 14.78 -9.60
CA GLY A 198 11.02 15.42 -10.75
C GLY A 198 11.58 14.43 -11.78
N ALA A 199 11.17 13.18 -11.75
CA ALA A 199 11.55 12.19 -12.75
C ALA A 199 10.79 12.39 -14.07
N GLU A 200 11.37 11.95 -15.18
CA GLU A 200 10.66 11.71 -16.44
C GLU A 200 9.92 10.37 -16.32
N VAL A 201 8.59 10.41 -16.41
CA VAL A 201 7.74 9.23 -16.13
C VAL A 201 7.08 8.72 -17.41
N THR A 202 7.28 7.44 -17.69
CA THR A 202 6.59 6.73 -18.78
C THR A 202 5.71 5.62 -18.21
N VAL A 203 4.42 5.65 -18.52
CA VAL A 203 3.52 4.53 -18.21
C VAL A 203 3.61 3.48 -19.30
N LEU A 204 3.82 2.22 -18.91
CA LEU A 204 3.81 1.07 -19.81
C LEU A 204 2.44 0.38 -19.72
N SER A 205 1.69 0.39 -20.81
CA SER A 205 0.31 -0.13 -20.87
C SER A 205 0.10 -1.02 -22.10
N ARG A 206 -0.80 -1.99 -21.99
CA ARG A 206 -1.15 -2.87 -23.12
C ARG A 206 -2.00 -2.18 -24.20
N SER A 207 -2.60 -1.02 -23.88
CA SER A 207 -3.45 -0.29 -24.82
C SER A 207 -3.37 1.22 -24.59
N SER A 208 -3.79 1.99 -25.58
CA SER A 208 -3.85 3.46 -25.53
C SER A 208 -5.00 4.03 -24.67
N GLY A 209 -5.95 3.20 -24.27
CA GLY A 209 -7.16 3.66 -23.56
C GLY A 209 -6.92 4.33 -22.20
N LYS A 210 -5.66 4.28 -21.69
CA LYS A 210 -5.24 4.95 -20.46
C LYS A 210 -4.32 6.15 -20.68
N ALA A 211 -4.18 6.63 -21.92
CA ALA A 211 -3.22 7.69 -22.24
C ALA A 211 -3.58 9.01 -21.55
N GLU A 212 -4.85 9.43 -21.66
CA GLU A 212 -5.33 10.66 -21.01
C GLU A 212 -5.17 10.60 -19.49
N ASP A 213 -5.53 9.47 -18.89
CA ASP A 213 -5.37 9.26 -17.45
C ASP A 213 -3.89 9.33 -17.03
N ALA A 214 -2.99 8.67 -17.77
CA ALA A 214 -1.56 8.67 -17.47
C ALA A 214 -0.99 10.09 -17.47
N LEU A 215 -1.29 10.88 -18.50
CA LEU A 215 -0.85 12.27 -18.60
C LEU A 215 -1.47 13.15 -17.50
N ALA A 216 -2.76 12.99 -17.19
CA ALA A 216 -3.42 13.71 -16.11
C ALA A 216 -2.82 13.41 -14.72
N LEU A 217 -2.28 12.22 -14.52
CA LEU A 217 -1.58 11.82 -13.30
C LEU A 217 -0.13 12.34 -13.20
N GLY A 218 0.40 12.92 -14.29
CA GLY A 218 1.75 13.49 -14.33
C GLY A 218 2.78 12.66 -15.09
N ALA A 219 2.38 11.64 -15.85
CA ALA A 219 3.30 10.96 -16.75
C ALA A 219 3.64 11.86 -17.96
N ASP A 220 4.87 11.78 -18.44
CA ASP A 220 5.30 12.48 -19.66
C ASP A 220 4.91 11.72 -20.93
N LYS A 221 4.86 10.37 -20.83
CA LYS A 221 4.65 9.49 -21.97
C LYS A 221 3.84 8.25 -21.60
N LEU A 222 3.17 7.68 -22.62
CA LEU A 222 2.63 6.32 -22.58
C LEU A 222 3.35 5.47 -23.62
N LEU A 223 3.87 4.32 -23.21
CA LEU A 223 4.47 3.30 -24.08
C LEU A 223 3.54 2.10 -24.18
N ILE A 224 3.14 1.74 -25.40
CA ILE A 224 2.28 0.59 -25.64
C ILE A 224 3.12 -0.69 -25.65
N SER A 225 3.00 -1.51 -24.62
CA SER A 225 3.82 -2.71 -24.43
C SER A 225 3.50 -3.85 -25.43
N THR A 226 2.42 -3.75 -26.19
CA THR A 226 2.06 -4.67 -27.27
C THR A 226 2.58 -4.21 -28.63
N ASP A 227 3.14 -3.01 -28.73
CA ASP A 227 3.76 -2.49 -29.96
C ASP A 227 5.27 -2.82 -29.95
N ALA A 228 5.65 -3.83 -30.75
CA ALA A 228 7.02 -4.32 -30.78
C ALA A 228 8.04 -3.27 -31.27
N GLU A 229 7.65 -2.39 -32.20
CA GLU A 229 8.54 -1.33 -32.70
C GLU A 229 8.74 -0.23 -31.68
N ALA A 230 7.68 0.18 -30.98
CA ALA A 230 7.74 1.14 -29.88
C ALA A 230 8.60 0.61 -28.71
N MET A 231 8.42 -0.66 -28.33
CA MET A 231 9.22 -1.31 -27.30
C MET A 231 10.70 -1.41 -27.69
N LYS A 232 11.00 -1.75 -28.95
CA LYS A 232 12.36 -1.77 -29.47
C LYS A 232 13.01 -0.38 -29.48
N ALA A 233 12.28 0.65 -29.86
CA ALA A 233 12.76 2.02 -29.84
C ALA A 233 13.04 2.54 -28.41
N ALA A 234 12.37 1.98 -27.40
CA ALA A 234 12.52 2.34 -25.99
C ALA A 234 13.59 1.53 -25.25
N GLN A 235 14.42 0.74 -25.95
CA GLN A 235 15.54 0.01 -25.33
C GLN A 235 16.50 0.97 -24.62
N SER A 236 17.00 0.55 -23.43
CA SER A 236 17.92 1.34 -22.58
C SER A 236 17.41 2.75 -22.22
N SER A 237 16.11 2.90 -22.04
CA SER A 237 15.48 4.19 -21.76
C SER A 237 15.14 4.42 -20.28
N PHE A 238 15.25 3.40 -19.41
CA PHE A 238 14.83 3.53 -18.03
C PHE A 238 15.93 3.20 -17.02
N ASP A 239 16.04 4.03 -15.98
CA ASP A 239 16.91 3.79 -14.84
C ASP A 239 16.20 2.90 -13.82
N LEU A 240 14.89 3.08 -13.69
CA LEU A 240 14.02 2.29 -12.81
C LEU A 240 12.70 1.96 -13.53
N ILE A 241 12.27 0.72 -13.41
CA ILE A 241 10.91 0.31 -13.79
C ILE A 241 10.19 -0.21 -12.54
N VAL A 242 9.05 0.38 -12.20
CA VAL A 242 8.20 -0.07 -11.10
C VAL A 242 7.08 -0.94 -11.66
N ASP A 243 7.10 -2.22 -11.31
CA ASP A 243 6.11 -3.19 -11.75
C ASP A 243 4.99 -3.30 -10.72
N THR A 244 3.82 -2.76 -11.07
CA THR A 244 2.63 -2.71 -10.20
C THR A 244 1.55 -3.73 -10.56
N VAL A 245 1.84 -4.64 -11.51
CA VAL A 245 0.87 -5.65 -11.97
C VAL A 245 0.70 -6.75 -10.92
N PRO A 246 -0.53 -7.01 -10.43
CA PRO A 246 -0.74 -7.95 -9.32
C PRO A 246 -0.82 -9.42 -9.75
N VAL A 247 -0.72 -9.70 -11.03
CA VAL A 247 -0.87 -11.04 -11.60
C VAL A 247 0.39 -11.50 -12.31
N LYS A 248 0.56 -12.82 -12.41
CA LYS A 248 1.67 -13.41 -13.14
C LYS A 248 1.69 -12.91 -14.60
N HIS A 249 2.82 -12.40 -15.04
CA HIS A 249 3.05 -11.92 -16.41
C HIS A 249 4.52 -12.13 -16.81
N ASP A 250 4.83 -11.88 -18.08
CA ASP A 250 6.17 -12.00 -18.64
C ASP A 250 6.98 -10.71 -18.40
N LEU A 251 8.19 -10.85 -17.89
CA LEU A 251 9.13 -9.74 -17.69
C LEU A 251 10.08 -9.53 -18.89
N ASP A 252 10.23 -10.51 -19.77
CA ASP A 252 11.17 -10.45 -20.89
C ASP A 252 11.01 -9.21 -21.79
N PRO A 253 9.79 -8.72 -22.08
CA PRO A 253 9.63 -7.50 -22.85
C PRO A 253 10.18 -6.24 -22.18
N TYR A 254 10.24 -6.21 -20.84
CA TYR A 254 10.59 -5.02 -20.06
C TYR A 254 12.08 -4.95 -19.70
N LEU A 255 12.77 -6.09 -19.56
CA LEU A 255 14.18 -6.11 -19.16
C LEU A 255 15.11 -5.37 -20.13
N PRO A 256 14.95 -5.45 -21.48
CA PRO A 256 15.75 -4.68 -22.42
C PRO A 256 15.52 -3.16 -22.36
N LEU A 257 14.39 -2.71 -21.79
CA LEU A 257 14.08 -1.30 -21.66
C LEU A 257 14.92 -0.60 -20.58
N LEU A 258 15.44 -1.36 -19.61
CA LEU A 258 16.34 -0.84 -18.59
C LEU A 258 17.67 -0.40 -19.23
N ASP A 259 18.21 0.70 -18.77
CA ASP A 259 19.57 1.12 -19.12
C ASP A 259 20.61 0.28 -18.36
N VAL A 260 21.88 0.56 -18.59
CA VAL A 260 22.99 -0.05 -17.83
C VAL A 260 22.79 0.25 -16.33
N ASP A 261 22.96 -0.78 -15.49
CA ASP A 261 22.71 -0.73 -14.04
C ASP A 261 21.25 -0.44 -13.63
N GLY A 262 20.31 -0.40 -14.56
CA GLY A 262 18.90 -0.18 -14.32
C GLY A 262 18.25 -1.31 -13.51
N THR A 263 17.16 -1.00 -12.83
CA THR A 263 16.44 -1.95 -11.97
C THR A 263 14.96 -2.03 -12.34
N LEU A 264 14.44 -3.26 -12.48
CA LEU A 264 13.00 -3.52 -12.46
C LEU A 264 12.64 -3.96 -11.04
N VAL A 265 11.76 -3.21 -10.39
CA VAL A 265 11.31 -3.51 -9.03
C VAL A 265 9.86 -3.97 -9.02
N ILE A 266 9.62 -5.15 -8.45
CA ILE A 266 8.30 -5.76 -8.33
C ILE A 266 7.67 -5.30 -7.01
N VAL A 267 6.49 -4.70 -7.10
CA VAL A 267 5.72 -4.24 -5.94
C VAL A 267 4.28 -4.77 -5.93
N GLY A 268 3.79 -5.28 -7.06
CA GLY A 268 2.38 -5.65 -7.24
C GLY A 268 2.08 -7.13 -7.09
N GLN A 269 3.00 -8.02 -7.43
CA GLN A 269 2.74 -9.44 -7.49
C GLN A 269 3.20 -10.18 -6.23
N VAL A 270 2.31 -10.98 -5.66
CA VAL A 270 2.62 -11.95 -4.61
C VAL A 270 2.36 -13.35 -5.14
N GLY A 271 3.42 -14.12 -5.39
CA GLY A 271 3.32 -15.50 -5.89
C GLY A 271 4.40 -15.87 -6.91
N PRO A 272 4.31 -17.06 -7.53
CA PRO A 272 5.28 -17.53 -8.50
C PRO A 272 5.35 -16.64 -9.74
N MET A 273 6.56 -16.34 -10.20
CA MET A 273 6.80 -15.57 -11.41
C MET A 273 7.03 -16.47 -12.63
N SER A 274 6.90 -15.90 -13.84
CA SER A 274 7.36 -16.54 -15.07
C SER A 274 8.89 -16.58 -15.09
N ALA A 275 9.48 -17.61 -15.73
CA ALA A 275 10.90 -17.60 -16.05
C ALA A 275 11.18 -16.49 -17.07
N PHE A 276 12.34 -15.84 -16.98
CA PHE A 276 12.76 -14.80 -17.90
C PHE A 276 14.19 -15.03 -18.41
N ASN A 277 14.54 -14.43 -19.56
CA ASN A 277 15.84 -14.52 -20.18
C ASN A 277 16.88 -13.70 -19.42
N SER A 278 17.97 -14.32 -18.98
CA SER A 278 19.04 -13.64 -18.24
C SER A 278 19.99 -12.80 -19.12
N VAL A 279 19.98 -12.97 -20.45
CA VAL A 279 20.92 -12.25 -21.35
C VAL A 279 20.82 -10.72 -21.23
N PRO A 280 19.62 -10.10 -21.22
CA PRO A 280 19.53 -8.65 -21.03
C PRO A 280 20.11 -8.18 -19.68
N MET A 281 19.98 -9.00 -18.63
CA MET A 281 20.54 -8.68 -17.31
C MET A 281 22.08 -8.68 -17.34
N LEU A 282 22.68 -9.71 -17.91
CA LEU A 282 24.13 -9.85 -18.01
C LEU A 282 24.77 -8.70 -18.81
N LEU A 283 24.23 -8.43 -20.00
CA LEU A 283 24.80 -7.44 -20.91
C LEU A 283 24.68 -5.98 -20.42
N GLY A 284 23.68 -5.69 -19.56
CA GLY A 284 23.47 -4.35 -19.02
C GLY A 284 23.72 -4.22 -17.51
N ARG A 285 24.20 -5.26 -16.80
CA ARG A 285 24.24 -5.33 -15.33
C ARG A 285 22.90 -4.96 -14.69
N ARG A 286 21.81 -5.29 -15.37
CA ARG A 286 20.44 -4.97 -14.96
C ARG A 286 19.99 -5.85 -13.80
N ARG A 287 19.04 -5.37 -13.04
CA ARG A 287 18.56 -6.04 -11.83
C ARG A 287 17.06 -6.25 -11.88
N VAL A 288 16.61 -7.36 -11.32
CA VAL A 288 15.22 -7.57 -10.91
C VAL A 288 15.22 -7.62 -9.38
N ALA A 289 14.43 -6.80 -8.74
CA ALA A 289 14.36 -6.66 -7.29
C ALA A 289 12.91 -6.69 -6.81
N GLY A 290 12.70 -6.97 -5.53
CA GLY A 290 11.42 -6.81 -4.84
C GLY A 290 11.48 -5.66 -3.85
N SER A 291 10.34 -5.03 -3.55
CA SER A 291 10.20 -4.03 -2.51
C SER A 291 8.86 -4.21 -1.80
N PRO A 292 8.85 -4.69 -0.53
CA PRO A 292 7.63 -4.78 0.25
C PRO A 292 7.39 -3.43 0.92
N ILE A 293 6.19 -2.88 0.83
CA ILE A 293 5.79 -1.64 1.53
C ILE A 293 6.99 -0.72 1.86
N GLY A 294 7.05 -0.16 3.08
CA GLY A 294 8.19 0.60 3.62
C GLY A 294 8.12 0.64 5.15
N GLY A 295 9.19 1.09 5.80
CA GLY A 295 9.22 1.24 7.25
C GLY A 295 8.41 2.44 7.75
N ILE A 296 8.24 2.53 9.06
CA ILE A 296 7.39 3.57 9.68
C ILE A 296 7.98 4.97 9.45
N ARG A 297 9.30 5.10 9.58
CA ARG A 297 9.99 6.37 9.29
C ARG A 297 9.74 6.83 7.84
N GLN A 298 9.83 5.92 6.89
CA GLN A 298 9.62 6.21 5.48
C GLN A 298 8.14 6.49 5.17
N THR A 299 7.22 5.84 5.89
CA THR A 299 5.79 6.14 5.82
C THR A 299 5.48 7.55 6.31
N GLN A 300 6.08 8.00 7.41
CA GLN A 300 5.94 9.38 7.87
C GLN A 300 6.55 10.38 6.87
N GLU A 301 7.72 10.07 6.31
CA GLU A 301 8.36 10.88 5.25
C GLU A 301 7.46 11.04 4.02
N LEU A 302 6.79 9.95 3.61
CA LEU A 302 5.80 9.99 2.53
C LEU A 302 4.62 10.92 2.84
N LEU A 303 4.01 10.80 4.03
CA LEU A 303 2.89 11.65 4.42
C LEU A 303 3.29 13.14 4.40
N ASP A 304 4.47 13.46 4.95
CA ASP A 304 5.03 14.80 4.93
C ASP A 304 5.36 15.29 3.51
N PHE A 305 5.86 14.40 2.64
CA PHE A 305 6.11 14.69 1.23
C PHE A 305 4.81 14.99 0.49
N CYS A 306 3.80 14.15 0.67
CA CYS A 306 2.50 14.31 0.03
C CYS A 306 1.81 15.61 0.46
N ALA A 307 1.88 15.97 1.74
CA ALA A 307 1.36 17.25 2.22
C ALA A 307 2.07 18.45 1.58
N ARG A 308 3.42 18.44 1.57
CA ARG A 308 4.22 19.53 0.99
C ARG A 308 4.04 19.70 -0.53
N LYS A 309 3.89 18.58 -1.24
CA LYS A 309 3.79 18.56 -2.72
C LYS A 309 2.36 18.51 -3.24
N ASN A 310 1.38 18.43 -2.34
CA ASN A 310 -0.04 18.24 -2.68
C ASN A 310 -0.28 17.02 -3.59
N VAL A 311 0.40 15.90 -3.27
CA VAL A 311 0.26 14.63 -3.99
C VAL A 311 -0.70 13.73 -3.22
N LEU A 312 -1.89 13.51 -3.76
CA LEU A 312 -2.93 12.72 -3.12
C LEU A 312 -3.46 11.66 -4.09
N PRO A 313 -3.85 10.47 -3.58
CA PRO A 313 -4.53 9.48 -4.41
C PRO A 313 -5.89 9.99 -4.90
N ASP A 314 -6.32 9.49 -6.05
CA ASP A 314 -7.69 9.70 -6.51
C ASP A 314 -8.57 8.63 -5.88
N VAL A 315 -9.59 9.07 -5.14
CA VAL A 315 -10.43 8.20 -4.31
C VAL A 315 -11.90 8.32 -4.65
N GLU A 316 -12.61 7.20 -4.53
CA GLU A 316 -14.05 7.11 -4.50
C GLU A 316 -14.49 6.74 -3.10
N MET A 317 -15.29 7.60 -2.46
CA MET A 317 -15.80 7.36 -1.12
C MET A 317 -16.94 6.36 -1.14
N ILE A 318 -16.89 5.37 -0.24
CA ILE A 318 -17.94 4.38 -0.07
C ILE A 318 -18.40 4.29 1.39
N ARG A 319 -19.58 3.73 1.61
CA ARG A 319 -20.08 3.35 2.94
C ARG A 319 -19.55 1.96 3.28
N MET A 320 -19.50 1.62 4.58
CA MET A 320 -19.04 0.30 5.03
C MET A 320 -19.91 -0.84 4.49
N ASP A 321 -21.21 -0.66 4.37
CA ASP A 321 -22.13 -1.64 3.83
C ASP A 321 -21.99 -1.90 2.31
N GLN A 322 -21.22 -1.06 1.60
CA GLN A 322 -20.89 -1.22 0.17
C GLN A 322 -19.57 -1.99 -0.07
N ILE A 323 -18.91 -2.49 0.97
CA ILE A 323 -17.58 -3.10 0.83
C ILE A 323 -17.57 -4.31 -0.11
N ASN A 324 -18.61 -5.14 -0.08
CA ASN A 324 -18.69 -6.31 -0.97
C ASN A 324 -18.88 -5.90 -2.44
N GLU A 325 -19.69 -4.88 -2.72
CA GLU A 325 -19.80 -4.30 -4.06
C GLU A 325 -18.47 -3.69 -4.52
N ALA A 326 -17.75 -3.01 -3.63
CA ALA A 326 -16.44 -2.47 -3.93
C ALA A 326 -15.43 -3.56 -4.30
N PHE A 327 -15.42 -4.69 -3.61
CA PHE A 327 -14.61 -5.85 -3.96
C PHE A 327 -14.92 -6.38 -5.37
N ASP A 328 -16.20 -6.54 -5.69
CA ASP A 328 -16.63 -6.97 -7.02
C ASP A 328 -16.23 -5.99 -8.13
N ARG A 329 -16.30 -4.68 -7.85
CA ARG A 329 -15.87 -3.63 -8.78
C ARG A 329 -14.35 -3.62 -8.97
N MET A 330 -13.58 -3.86 -7.91
CA MET A 330 -12.12 -3.95 -8.00
C MET A 330 -11.67 -5.12 -8.89
N GLU A 331 -12.32 -6.28 -8.83
CA GLU A 331 -12.02 -7.42 -9.71
C GLU A 331 -12.25 -7.09 -11.18
N ARG A 332 -13.29 -6.31 -11.47
CA ARG A 332 -13.58 -5.84 -12.83
C ARG A 332 -12.74 -4.64 -13.25
N SER A 333 -11.80 -4.18 -12.38
CA SER A 333 -11.02 -2.96 -12.59
C SER A 333 -11.89 -1.71 -12.79
N ASP A 334 -13.07 -1.67 -12.16
CA ASP A 334 -14.05 -0.60 -12.20
C ASP A 334 -13.90 0.32 -11.00
N VAL A 335 -12.74 0.98 -10.90
CA VAL A 335 -12.45 2.01 -9.89
C VAL A 335 -11.34 2.94 -10.38
N ARG A 336 -11.45 4.23 -10.07
CA ARG A 336 -10.42 5.25 -10.38
C ARG A 336 -10.08 6.10 -9.16
N TYR A 337 -9.05 5.73 -8.36
CA TYR A 337 -8.25 4.49 -8.47
C TYR A 337 -8.33 3.69 -7.20
N ARG A 338 -8.86 4.29 -6.10
CA ARG A 338 -8.94 3.67 -4.79
C ARG A 338 -10.30 3.91 -4.16
N PHE A 339 -10.86 2.89 -3.54
CA PHE A 339 -11.99 3.07 -2.62
C PHE A 339 -11.49 3.46 -1.23
N VAL A 340 -12.24 4.35 -0.58
CA VAL A 340 -12.03 4.69 0.83
C VAL A 340 -13.39 4.62 1.54
N ILE A 341 -13.45 3.88 2.62
CA ILE A 341 -14.63 3.72 3.46
C ILE A 341 -14.73 4.92 4.40
N ASP A 342 -15.86 5.63 4.36
CA ASP A 342 -16.25 6.55 5.41
C ASP A 342 -16.79 5.76 6.61
N MET A 343 -15.99 5.69 7.69
CA MET A 343 -16.30 4.90 8.88
C MET A 343 -17.41 5.52 9.74
N ALA A 344 -17.87 6.74 9.45
CA ALA A 344 -19.08 7.27 10.04
C ALA A 344 -20.34 6.49 9.62
N SER A 345 -20.26 5.79 8.48
CA SER A 345 -21.32 4.91 7.99
C SER A 345 -21.41 3.55 8.73
N LEU A 346 -20.38 3.18 9.51
CA LEU A 346 -20.36 1.93 10.26
C LEU A 346 -21.26 2.03 11.49
N GLN A 347 -22.33 1.25 11.50
CA GLN A 347 -23.27 1.18 12.63
C GLN A 347 -23.00 -0.10 13.45
N ALA A 348 -23.18 0.00 14.77
CA ALA A 348 -23.19 -1.17 15.63
C ALA A 348 -24.39 -2.07 15.23
N SER A 349 -24.16 -3.36 15.06
CA SER A 349 -25.26 -4.32 14.93
C SER A 349 -26.14 -4.26 16.19
N GLN A 350 -27.43 -4.07 15.99
CA GLN A 350 -28.41 -4.07 17.08
C GLN A 350 -28.52 -5.46 17.73
#